data_62ff315c96ad69f4fdb6a145493a95e3
#
_entry.id   62ff315c96ad69f4fdb6a145493a95e3
#
_cell.length_a   1.000
_cell.length_b   1.000
_cell.length_c   1.000
_cell.angle_alpha   90.00
_cell.angle_beta   90.00
_cell.angle_gamma   90.00
#
_symmetry.space_group_name_H-M   'P 1'
#
loop_
_entity.id
_entity.type
_entity.pdbx_description
1 polymer ?
#
loop_
_entity_poly.entity_id
_entity_poly.type
_entity_poly.pdbx_seq_one_letter_code
_entity_poly.pdbx_strand_id
1 'polypeptide(L)'
;VIATEARAKYNAQQRAGDHDIYKGLTFWAPNVNLFRDPRWGRGMETYGEDPYLTERMGVAVVKGLQGDDPKYFKTHACAKHYAVHSGPEWNRHEFDVTVTPRDLWQTYLPAFEALVKKGNVQEVMCAYNRYQGKPCCSSDKLLIDILRNSWGYENIILSDCGAINDFWQRDERTPRHETHPDAESASADAVLNGTDLECGNSYKALIKALKEGKISENDLDVSLRRLLKGRFELGMFDPDERVPYAQIPYNVVESPEHVAQALKMAHKSMVLLKNKNNTLPLSKTIRKIAVVGPNAADSTMLWANYNGFPTHTVTILEGIRNKVPDTEVIYELGCNHAADFVIQDLGNHITSPAGQGFASEFYNNTEFKGEAVYKGLASQLHYTTGGNTQFAPNVNLTNFTARFTGEFEAPETEQVEIKLSGNDAFRLFIGCLLYTSDAADDLI
;
A
#
# COMPACT_ATOMS: atom_id res chain seq x y z
N VAL A 1 -4.62 12.29 -12.66
CA VAL A 1 -5.66 11.86 -11.71
C VAL A 1 -5.03 11.66 -10.33
N ILE A 2 -4.22 10.62 -10.07
CA ILE A 2 -3.70 10.24 -8.74
C ILE A 2 -3.15 11.44 -7.97
N ALA A 3 -2.18 12.16 -8.51
CA ALA A 3 -1.57 13.31 -7.83
C ALA A 3 -2.54 14.48 -7.59
N THR A 4 -3.54 14.66 -8.46
CA THR A 4 -4.56 15.70 -8.31
C THR A 4 -5.50 15.39 -7.15
N GLU A 5 -5.98 14.14 -7.06
CA GLU A 5 -6.79 13.70 -5.93
C GLU A 5 -5.99 13.67 -4.61
N ALA A 6 -4.72 13.29 -4.69
CA ALA A 6 -3.81 13.34 -3.56
C ALA A 6 -3.70 14.76 -2.98
N ARG A 7 -3.51 15.76 -3.84
CA ARG A 7 -3.48 17.18 -3.42
C ARG A 7 -4.81 17.62 -2.84
N ALA A 8 -5.92 17.24 -3.45
CA ALA A 8 -7.25 17.57 -2.93
C ALA A 8 -7.45 17.03 -1.50
N LYS A 9 -7.09 15.76 -1.27
CA LYS A 9 -7.15 15.12 0.04
C LYS A 9 -6.19 15.79 1.04
N TYR A 10 -4.93 15.98 0.65
CA TYR A 10 -3.93 16.66 1.47
C TYR A 10 -4.41 18.07 1.88
N ASN A 11 -4.87 18.89 0.95
CA ASN A 11 -5.35 20.25 1.23
C ASN A 11 -6.49 20.25 2.24
N ALA A 12 -7.43 19.30 2.12
CA ALA A 12 -8.54 19.18 3.07
C ALA A 12 -8.06 18.74 4.46
N GLN A 13 -7.15 17.77 4.52
CA GLN A 13 -6.57 17.25 5.77
C GLN A 13 -5.77 18.32 6.50
N GLN A 14 -4.94 19.11 5.79
CA GLN A 14 -4.18 20.21 6.39
C GLN A 14 -5.11 21.27 7.01
N ARG A 15 -6.20 21.64 6.32
CA ARG A 15 -7.20 22.58 6.86
C ARG A 15 -7.93 22.04 8.08
N ALA A 16 -8.06 20.72 8.19
CA ALA A 16 -8.63 20.05 9.36
C ALA A 16 -7.61 19.84 10.50
N GLY A 17 -6.33 20.19 10.30
CA GLY A 17 -5.25 19.94 11.26
C GLY A 17 -4.86 18.45 11.35
N ASP A 18 -5.19 17.67 10.32
CA ASP A 18 -4.91 16.23 10.27
C ASP A 18 -3.59 15.97 9.54
N HIS A 19 -2.56 15.66 10.31
CA HIS A 19 -1.20 15.43 9.83
C HIS A 19 -0.71 13.99 10.06
N ASP A 20 -1.64 13.05 10.17
CA ASP A 20 -1.36 11.67 10.51
C ASP A 20 -0.61 10.94 9.37
N ILE A 21 -0.15 9.73 9.66
CA ILE A 21 0.55 8.87 8.71
C ILE A 21 -0.29 8.66 7.43
N TYR A 22 0.35 8.53 6.28
CA TYR A 22 -0.26 8.39 4.94
C TYR A 22 -1.06 9.59 4.42
N LYS A 23 -0.95 10.76 5.06
CA LYS A 23 -1.64 11.99 4.65
C LYS A 23 -0.71 13.04 4.04
N GLY A 24 0.46 12.61 3.59
CA GLY A 24 1.47 13.45 2.95
C GLY A 24 1.34 13.55 1.43
N LEU A 25 2.37 14.14 0.82
CA LEU A 25 2.45 14.39 -0.63
C LEU A 25 3.52 13.53 -1.32
N THR A 26 4.00 12.50 -0.65
CA THR A 26 5.00 11.59 -1.14
C THR A 26 4.36 10.28 -1.54
N PHE A 27 4.50 9.88 -2.81
CA PHE A 27 3.95 8.64 -3.34
C PHE A 27 5.09 7.66 -3.63
N TRP A 28 5.15 6.58 -2.88
CA TRP A 28 6.17 5.56 -3.05
C TRP A 28 5.85 4.64 -4.23
N ALA A 29 5.83 5.24 -5.38
CA ALA A 29 5.58 4.68 -6.71
C ALA A 29 6.37 5.49 -7.76
N PRO A 30 6.79 4.86 -8.88
CA PRO A 30 6.48 3.51 -9.35
C PRO A 30 7.44 2.42 -8.83
N ASN A 31 6.94 1.17 -8.78
CA ASN A 31 7.79 0.00 -8.65
C ASN A 31 8.37 -0.36 -10.03
N VAL A 32 9.67 -0.15 -10.21
CA VAL A 32 10.40 -0.42 -11.45
C VAL A 32 11.34 -1.62 -11.37
N ASN A 33 11.13 -2.49 -10.38
CA ASN A 33 11.78 -3.78 -10.38
C ASN A 33 11.25 -4.66 -11.54
N LEU A 34 12.07 -5.56 -12.03
CA LEU A 34 11.68 -6.50 -13.08
C LEU A 34 11.08 -7.77 -12.47
N PHE A 35 9.98 -8.24 -13.02
CA PHE A 35 9.35 -9.49 -12.58
C PHE A 35 10.13 -10.70 -13.13
N ARG A 36 11.15 -11.16 -12.40
CA ARG A 36 12.06 -12.24 -12.83
C ARG A 36 11.76 -13.58 -12.17
N ASP A 37 11.34 -13.60 -10.91
CA ASP A 37 11.00 -14.82 -10.18
C ASP A 37 9.48 -14.89 -9.95
N PRO A 38 8.79 -15.96 -10.43
CA PRO A 38 7.34 -16.10 -10.26
C PRO A 38 6.92 -16.29 -8.80
N ARG A 39 7.84 -16.61 -7.90
CA ARG A 39 7.61 -16.76 -6.47
C ARG A 39 7.68 -15.42 -5.71
N TRP A 40 8.04 -14.34 -6.40
CA TRP A 40 8.03 -13.02 -5.81
C TRP A 40 6.60 -12.51 -5.63
N GLY A 41 6.19 -12.31 -4.36
CA GLY A 41 4.82 -11.94 -3.99
C GLY A 41 4.35 -10.57 -4.48
N ARG A 42 5.26 -9.71 -4.95
CA ARG A 42 4.98 -8.33 -5.42
C ARG A 42 5.11 -8.14 -6.92
N GLY A 43 5.16 -9.22 -7.69
CA GLY A 43 5.29 -9.16 -9.15
C GLY A 43 4.18 -8.35 -9.82
N MET A 44 2.94 -8.38 -9.28
CA MET A 44 1.81 -7.62 -9.80
C MET A 44 1.95 -6.10 -9.67
N GLU A 45 2.86 -5.59 -8.86
CA GLU A 45 3.12 -4.15 -8.74
C GLU A 45 3.99 -3.61 -9.87
N THR A 46 4.53 -4.47 -10.74
CA THR A 46 5.54 -4.13 -11.74
C THR A 46 4.96 -4.01 -13.17
N TYR A 47 5.78 -3.50 -14.07
CA TYR A 47 5.46 -3.40 -15.50
C TYR A 47 5.90 -4.63 -16.30
N GLY A 48 6.37 -5.71 -15.63
CA GLY A 48 6.78 -6.96 -16.23
C GLY A 48 8.29 -7.14 -16.27
N GLU A 49 8.80 -7.84 -17.30
CA GLU A 49 10.19 -8.29 -17.38
C GLU A 49 11.09 -7.42 -18.26
N ASP A 50 10.50 -6.59 -19.11
CA ASP A 50 11.25 -5.79 -20.09
C ASP A 50 11.79 -4.49 -19.48
N PRO A 51 13.12 -4.27 -19.45
CA PRO A 51 13.71 -3.07 -18.85
C PRO A 51 13.31 -1.78 -19.59
N TYR A 52 13.15 -1.83 -20.90
CA TYR A 52 12.79 -0.64 -21.69
C TYR A 52 11.33 -0.24 -21.47
N LEU A 53 10.40 -1.21 -21.48
CA LEU A 53 9.00 -0.94 -21.16
C LEU A 53 8.88 -0.36 -19.73
N THR A 54 9.58 -0.96 -18.77
CA THR A 54 9.60 -0.51 -17.37
C THR A 54 10.15 0.91 -17.25
N GLU A 55 11.24 1.23 -17.97
CA GLU A 55 11.78 2.59 -18.08
C GLU A 55 10.73 3.58 -18.59
N ARG A 56 10.11 3.28 -19.72
CA ARG A 56 9.15 4.18 -20.38
C ARG A 56 7.92 4.44 -19.54
N MET A 57 7.35 3.39 -18.96
CA MET A 57 6.20 3.47 -18.07
C MET A 57 6.55 4.21 -16.78
N GLY A 58 7.68 3.87 -16.16
CA GLY A 58 8.14 4.50 -14.94
C GLY A 58 8.36 6.00 -15.08
N VAL A 59 9.04 6.45 -16.16
CA VAL A 59 9.24 7.89 -16.44
C VAL A 59 7.91 8.61 -16.63
N ALA A 60 6.95 8.00 -17.32
CA ALA A 60 5.63 8.61 -17.53
C ALA A 60 4.87 8.76 -16.20
N VAL A 61 4.93 7.74 -15.33
CA VAL A 61 4.32 7.79 -14.00
C VAL A 61 4.96 8.87 -13.12
N VAL A 62 6.29 8.94 -13.08
CA VAL A 62 7.02 9.97 -12.33
C VAL A 62 6.56 11.37 -12.76
N LYS A 63 6.58 11.67 -14.07
CA LYS A 63 6.14 12.97 -14.58
C LYS A 63 4.68 13.25 -14.26
N GLY A 64 3.81 12.25 -14.37
CA GLY A 64 2.39 12.40 -14.05
C GLY A 64 2.11 12.66 -12.57
N LEU A 65 2.90 12.06 -11.66
CA LEU A 65 2.80 12.30 -10.23
C LEU A 65 3.36 13.67 -9.85
N GLN A 66 4.53 14.03 -10.37
CA GLN A 66 5.23 15.26 -9.97
C GLN A 66 4.66 16.53 -10.59
N GLY A 67 3.89 16.40 -11.70
CA GLY A 67 3.29 17.56 -12.38
C GLY A 67 4.30 18.33 -13.25
N ASP A 68 3.88 19.48 -13.75
CA ASP A 68 4.57 20.29 -14.74
C ASP A 68 4.74 21.76 -14.36
N ASP A 69 4.41 22.13 -13.12
CA ASP A 69 4.68 23.47 -12.62
C ASP A 69 6.19 23.69 -12.50
N PRO A 70 6.72 24.85 -12.94
CA PRO A 70 8.16 25.08 -12.97
C PRO A 70 8.80 25.28 -11.59
N LYS A 71 8.01 25.56 -10.55
CA LYS A 71 8.48 25.84 -9.20
C LYS A 71 8.12 24.75 -8.20
N TYR A 72 6.89 24.22 -8.30
CA TYR A 72 6.37 23.31 -7.29
C TYR A 72 6.05 21.93 -7.87
N PHE A 73 6.41 20.88 -7.15
CA PHE A 73 5.93 19.55 -7.46
C PHE A 73 4.49 19.36 -6.96
N LYS A 74 3.67 18.68 -7.77
CA LYS A 74 2.32 18.30 -7.37
C LYS A 74 2.35 17.29 -6.23
N THR A 75 3.15 16.24 -6.39
CA THR A 75 3.55 15.26 -5.38
C THR A 75 4.96 14.81 -5.67
N HIS A 76 5.64 14.16 -4.74
CA HIS A 76 6.84 13.42 -5.05
C HIS A 76 6.50 12.02 -5.54
N ALA A 77 7.24 11.54 -6.53
CA ALA A 77 7.30 10.15 -6.93
C ALA A 77 8.55 9.50 -6.36
N CYS A 78 8.53 8.17 -6.18
CA CYS A 78 9.62 7.40 -5.62
C CYS A 78 9.93 6.19 -6.50
N ALA A 79 11.16 6.11 -7.02
CA ALA A 79 11.65 4.94 -7.73
C ALA A 79 11.98 3.83 -6.74
N LYS A 80 11.33 2.67 -6.86
CA LYS A 80 11.50 1.57 -5.91
C LYS A 80 11.54 0.22 -6.61
N HIS A 81 12.18 -0.76 -5.98
CA HIS A 81 13.05 -0.76 -4.82
C HIS A 81 14.49 -0.91 -5.30
N TYR A 82 15.37 -0.01 -4.92
CA TYR A 82 16.72 0.10 -5.46
C TYR A 82 17.70 -0.74 -4.61
N ALA A 83 18.29 -1.84 -5.11
CA ALA A 83 18.15 -2.41 -6.44
C ALA A 83 18.11 -3.94 -6.40
N VAL A 84 17.80 -4.53 -7.58
CA VAL A 84 17.79 -5.99 -7.79
C VAL A 84 16.86 -6.73 -6.81
N HIS A 85 15.71 -6.15 -6.54
CA HIS A 85 14.71 -6.66 -5.59
C HIS A 85 13.59 -7.41 -6.34
N SER A 86 13.78 -8.70 -6.59
CA SER A 86 12.79 -9.58 -7.24
C SER A 86 13.02 -11.06 -6.94
N GLY A 87 13.50 -11.34 -5.74
CA GLY A 87 13.71 -12.71 -5.24
C GLY A 87 12.42 -13.34 -4.69
N PRO A 88 12.50 -14.61 -4.27
CA PRO A 88 11.38 -15.30 -3.63
C PRO A 88 10.88 -14.56 -2.39
N GLU A 89 9.56 -14.54 -2.16
CA GLU A 89 8.95 -13.75 -1.10
C GLU A 89 9.40 -14.15 0.31
N TRP A 90 9.59 -15.45 0.57
CA TRP A 90 9.91 -15.94 1.91
C TRP A 90 11.28 -15.51 2.46
N ASN A 91 12.23 -15.11 1.59
CA ASN A 91 13.55 -14.64 2.02
C ASN A 91 13.79 -13.15 1.72
N ARG A 92 12.75 -12.37 1.51
CA ARG A 92 12.80 -10.95 1.16
C ARG A 92 13.70 -10.13 2.09
N HIS A 93 13.72 -10.47 3.39
CA HIS A 93 14.44 -9.75 4.43
C HIS A 93 15.88 -10.23 4.66
N GLU A 94 16.29 -11.33 4.04
CA GLU A 94 17.66 -11.87 4.18
C GLU A 94 18.40 -12.04 2.84
N PHE A 95 17.67 -11.95 1.74
CA PHE A 95 18.18 -12.23 0.39
C PHE A 95 19.43 -11.42 0.07
N ASP A 96 20.51 -12.10 -0.32
CA ASP A 96 21.76 -11.47 -0.77
C ASP A 96 21.97 -11.78 -2.25
N VAL A 97 21.87 -10.74 -3.08
CA VAL A 97 21.94 -10.88 -4.52
C VAL A 97 23.34 -10.62 -5.05
N THR A 98 23.78 -11.52 -5.91
CA THR A 98 24.98 -11.33 -6.73
C THR A 98 24.58 -11.46 -8.19
N VAL A 99 24.85 -10.44 -8.97
CA VAL A 99 24.66 -10.42 -10.41
C VAL A 99 25.92 -9.99 -11.12
N THR A 100 26.06 -10.38 -12.39
CA THR A 100 27.21 -9.91 -13.18
C THR A 100 27.14 -8.39 -13.39
N PRO A 101 28.26 -7.68 -13.55
CA PRO A 101 28.24 -6.26 -13.90
C PRO A 101 27.39 -5.98 -15.16
N ARG A 102 27.42 -6.87 -16.12
CA ARG A 102 26.61 -6.75 -17.33
C ARG A 102 25.11 -6.78 -17.02
N ASP A 103 24.66 -7.74 -16.23
CA ASP A 103 23.24 -7.85 -15.87
C ASP A 103 22.80 -6.67 -15.03
N LEU A 104 23.65 -6.22 -14.08
CA LEU A 104 23.37 -5.03 -13.31
C LEU A 104 23.09 -3.82 -14.19
N TRP A 105 24.02 -3.50 -15.10
CA TRP A 105 23.97 -2.29 -15.90
C TRP A 105 23.04 -2.36 -17.13
N GLN A 106 22.78 -3.56 -17.67
CA GLN A 106 21.94 -3.72 -18.85
C GLN A 106 20.50 -4.15 -18.54
N THR A 107 20.26 -4.66 -17.34
CA THR A 107 18.94 -5.22 -16.97
C THR A 107 18.34 -4.50 -15.76
N TYR A 108 19.04 -4.44 -14.62
CA TYR A 108 18.42 -4.02 -13.37
C TYR A 108 18.47 -2.49 -13.13
N LEU A 109 19.48 -1.80 -13.58
CA LEU A 109 19.66 -0.37 -13.36
C LEU A 109 19.00 0.55 -14.41
N PRO A 110 18.77 0.18 -15.68
CA PRO A 110 18.33 1.13 -16.70
C PRO A 110 17.05 1.88 -16.37
N ALA A 111 16.05 1.20 -15.79
CA ALA A 111 14.81 1.85 -15.39
C ALA A 111 15.04 2.92 -14.31
N PHE A 112 15.84 2.62 -13.28
CA PHE A 112 16.19 3.58 -12.22
C PHE A 112 16.96 4.77 -12.78
N GLU A 113 17.97 4.53 -13.63
CA GLU A 113 18.74 5.60 -14.28
C GLU A 113 17.84 6.53 -15.09
N ALA A 114 16.89 5.97 -15.84
CA ALA A 114 15.94 6.75 -16.62
C ALA A 114 15.00 7.57 -15.72
N LEU A 115 14.53 7.03 -14.61
CA LEU A 115 13.69 7.77 -13.67
C LEU A 115 14.45 8.93 -13.04
N VAL A 116 15.74 8.75 -12.76
CA VAL A 116 16.63 9.83 -12.28
C VAL A 116 16.85 10.86 -13.37
N LYS A 117 17.41 10.46 -14.53
CA LYS A 117 17.91 11.39 -15.56
C LYS A 117 16.81 11.97 -16.46
N LYS A 118 15.76 11.21 -16.77
CA LYS A 118 14.67 11.61 -17.69
C LYS A 118 13.39 11.98 -16.95
N GLY A 119 13.16 11.38 -15.77
CA GLY A 119 11.99 11.59 -14.93
C GLY A 119 12.18 12.68 -13.88
N ASN A 120 13.41 12.99 -13.51
CA ASN A 120 13.74 13.85 -12.37
C ASN A 120 13.01 13.40 -11.09
N VAL A 121 13.06 12.09 -10.83
CA VAL A 121 12.37 11.51 -9.66
C VAL A 121 12.89 12.09 -8.36
N GLN A 122 11.99 12.50 -7.48
CA GLN A 122 12.37 13.19 -6.25
C GLN A 122 12.76 12.27 -5.12
N GLU A 123 12.38 11.00 -5.20
CA GLU A 123 12.73 10.02 -4.18
C GLU A 123 13.18 8.70 -4.80
N VAL A 124 14.11 8.04 -4.14
CA VAL A 124 14.56 6.67 -4.46
C VAL A 124 14.51 5.85 -3.17
N MET A 125 13.78 4.74 -3.20
CA MET A 125 13.67 3.84 -2.06
C MET A 125 14.64 2.68 -2.21
N CYS A 126 15.57 2.53 -1.27
CA CYS A 126 16.44 1.38 -1.21
C CYS A 126 15.69 0.12 -0.74
N ALA A 127 16.11 -1.02 -1.27
CA ALA A 127 15.41 -2.30 -1.12
C ALA A 127 15.77 -3.03 0.18
N TYR A 128 14.93 -4.00 0.55
CA TYR A 128 15.17 -4.88 1.70
C TYR A 128 16.42 -5.74 1.58
N ASN A 129 16.70 -6.24 0.38
CA ASN A 129 17.76 -7.23 0.17
C ASN A 129 19.17 -6.64 0.35
N ARG A 130 20.14 -7.53 0.45
CA ARG A 130 21.55 -7.19 0.30
C ARG A 130 21.98 -7.26 -1.17
N TYR A 131 23.00 -6.51 -1.49
CA TYR A 131 23.73 -6.59 -2.74
C TYR A 131 25.21 -6.83 -2.44
N GLN A 132 25.74 -7.99 -2.84
CA GLN A 132 27.12 -8.39 -2.58
C GLN A 132 27.52 -8.27 -1.09
N GLY A 133 26.68 -8.80 -0.21
CA GLY A 133 26.90 -8.84 1.23
C GLY A 133 26.48 -7.59 1.99
N LYS A 134 26.29 -6.43 1.32
CA LYS A 134 25.85 -5.18 1.97
C LYS A 134 24.35 -4.97 1.81
N PRO A 135 23.63 -4.54 2.87
CA PRO A 135 22.25 -4.11 2.74
C PRO A 135 22.11 -2.98 1.71
N CYS A 136 21.09 -3.03 0.86
CA CYS A 136 20.91 -2.00 -0.16
C CYS A 136 20.81 -0.59 0.42
N CYS A 137 20.22 -0.44 1.62
CA CYS A 137 20.08 0.85 2.30
C CYS A 137 21.37 1.34 2.99
N SER A 138 22.48 0.60 2.92
CA SER A 138 23.81 1.07 3.32
C SER A 138 24.88 0.73 2.28
N SER A 139 24.48 0.39 1.07
CA SER A 139 25.43 0.06 0.01
C SER A 139 26.07 1.31 -0.60
N ASP A 140 27.31 1.59 -0.21
CA ASP A 140 28.14 2.63 -0.82
C ASP A 140 28.20 2.50 -2.35
N LYS A 141 28.31 1.25 -2.86
CA LYS A 141 28.32 0.97 -4.29
C LYS A 141 27.04 1.43 -4.99
N LEU A 142 25.88 1.10 -4.44
CA LEU A 142 24.60 1.45 -5.06
C LEU A 142 24.25 2.94 -4.83
N LEU A 143 24.32 3.39 -3.59
CA LEU A 143 23.80 4.70 -3.21
C LEU A 143 24.80 5.83 -3.51
N ILE A 144 26.10 5.64 -3.22
CA ILE A 144 27.11 6.68 -3.41
C ILE A 144 27.71 6.62 -4.81
N ASP A 145 28.33 5.47 -5.20
CA ASP A 145 29.06 5.40 -6.46
C ASP A 145 28.14 5.55 -7.67
N ILE A 146 27.03 4.80 -7.69
CA ILE A 146 26.14 4.77 -8.85
C ILE A 146 25.11 5.89 -8.77
N LEU A 147 24.30 5.93 -7.72
CA LEU A 147 23.17 6.87 -7.66
C LEU A 147 23.64 8.31 -7.50
N ARG A 148 24.46 8.61 -6.49
CA ARG A 148 24.96 9.98 -6.24
C ARG A 148 25.98 10.42 -7.29
N ASN A 149 27.08 9.67 -7.43
CA ASN A 149 28.22 10.11 -8.23
C ASN A 149 28.01 9.92 -9.73
N SER A 150 27.63 8.69 -10.18
CA SER A 150 27.53 8.41 -11.61
C SER A 150 26.30 9.03 -12.26
N TRP A 151 25.17 9.08 -11.54
CA TRP A 151 23.92 9.65 -12.06
C TRP A 151 23.66 11.07 -11.62
N GLY A 152 24.39 11.60 -10.65
CA GLY A 152 24.25 12.97 -10.15
C GLY A 152 22.96 13.18 -9.36
N TYR A 153 22.50 12.16 -8.64
CA TYR A 153 21.25 12.24 -7.89
C TYR A 153 21.43 13.00 -6.58
N GLU A 154 20.76 14.12 -6.43
CA GLU A 154 20.88 15.00 -5.24
C GLU A 154 19.64 15.02 -4.35
N ASN A 155 18.59 14.29 -4.72
CA ASN A 155 17.32 14.27 -4.01
C ASN A 155 17.29 13.19 -2.92
N ILE A 156 16.12 12.93 -2.35
CA ILE A 156 15.93 12.08 -1.17
C ILE A 156 16.14 10.60 -1.49
N ILE A 157 16.93 9.92 -0.67
CA ILE A 157 16.97 8.46 -0.60
C ILE A 157 16.30 8.04 0.70
N LEU A 158 15.34 7.12 0.60
CA LEU A 158 14.64 6.59 1.77
C LEU A 158 14.71 5.06 1.83
N SER A 159 14.56 4.52 3.04
CA SER A 159 14.48 3.07 3.23
C SER A 159 13.10 2.53 2.92
N ASP A 160 13.00 1.29 2.47
CA ASP A 160 11.75 0.53 2.61
C ASP A 160 11.40 0.35 4.10
N CYS A 161 10.13 0.10 4.40
CA CYS A 161 9.64 0.09 5.78
C CYS A 161 10.26 -1.04 6.60
N GLY A 162 10.99 -0.67 7.66
CA GLY A 162 11.72 -1.60 8.50
C GLY A 162 13.01 -2.15 7.89
N ALA A 163 13.44 -1.72 6.69
CA ALA A 163 14.62 -2.27 6.04
C ALA A 163 15.92 -2.07 6.83
N ILE A 164 16.03 -0.99 7.62
CA ILE A 164 17.20 -0.77 8.48
C ILE A 164 17.13 -1.66 9.73
N ASN A 165 15.94 -2.05 10.18
CA ASN A 165 15.80 -3.05 11.24
C ASN A 165 16.44 -4.38 10.85
N ASP A 166 16.35 -4.76 9.56
CA ASP A 166 16.94 -6.00 9.06
C ASP A 166 18.47 -6.07 9.22
N PHE A 167 19.16 -4.93 9.36
CA PHE A 167 20.63 -4.93 9.55
C PHE A 167 21.06 -5.53 10.88
N TRP A 168 20.26 -5.33 11.96
CA TRP A 168 20.67 -5.58 13.33
C TRP A 168 19.72 -6.46 14.14
N GLN A 169 18.42 -6.46 13.79
CA GLN A 169 17.46 -7.31 14.50
C GLN A 169 17.74 -8.77 14.24
N ARG A 170 17.51 -9.58 15.26
CA ARG A 170 17.58 -11.03 15.22
C ARG A 170 16.21 -11.58 15.53
N ASP A 171 15.71 -12.39 14.62
CA ASP A 171 14.42 -13.05 14.76
C ASP A 171 14.55 -14.48 14.24
N GLU A 172 14.37 -15.45 15.12
CA GLU A 172 14.47 -16.88 14.77
C GLU A 172 13.38 -17.30 13.76
N ARG A 173 12.26 -16.60 13.71
CA ARG A 173 11.14 -16.89 12.80
C ARG A 173 11.32 -16.25 11.44
N THR A 174 11.97 -15.10 11.41
CA THR A 174 12.17 -14.31 10.19
C THR A 174 13.65 -13.94 10.10
N PRO A 175 14.47 -14.74 9.40
CA PRO A 175 15.88 -14.44 9.22
C PRO A 175 16.08 -13.01 8.67
N ARG A 176 17.13 -12.36 9.16
CA ARG A 176 17.50 -10.97 8.83
C ARG A 176 18.93 -10.91 8.32
N HIS A 177 19.42 -9.72 8.02
CA HIS A 177 20.79 -9.54 7.53
C HIS A 177 21.85 -9.82 8.60
N GLU A 178 21.61 -9.40 9.83
CA GLU A 178 22.51 -9.52 10.98
C GLU A 178 23.93 -8.96 10.71
N THR A 179 24.02 -7.92 9.89
CA THR A 179 25.28 -7.28 9.49
C THR A 179 25.80 -6.30 10.54
N HIS A 180 24.95 -5.85 11.45
CA HIS A 180 25.26 -4.85 12.48
C HIS A 180 24.91 -5.38 13.87
N PRO A 181 25.66 -4.97 14.92
CA PRO A 181 25.42 -5.45 16.28
C PRO A 181 24.20 -4.80 16.96
N ASP A 182 23.85 -3.58 16.56
CA ASP A 182 22.83 -2.74 17.22
C ASP A 182 22.20 -1.71 16.27
N ALA A 183 21.11 -1.09 16.74
CA ALA A 183 20.39 -0.08 15.98
C ALA A 183 21.22 1.19 15.73
N GLU A 184 22.10 1.56 16.65
CA GLU A 184 22.95 2.73 16.56
C GLU A 184 23.94 2.60 15.40
N SER A 185 24.60 1.45 15.30
CA SER A 185 25.55 1.16 14.23
C SER A 185 24.85 1.03 12.87
N ALA A 186 23.68 0.37 12.84
CA ALA A 186 22.86 0.20 11.64
C ALA A 186 22.38 1.55 11.09
N SER A 187 21.85 2.40 11.98
CA SER A 187 21.33 3.72 11.60
C SER A 187 22.45 4.67 11.14
N ALA A 188 23.60 4.67 11.83
CA ALA A 188 24.75 5.47 11.44
C ALA A 188 25.28 5.05 10.07
N ASP A 189 25.43 3.74 9.82
CA ASP A 189 25.91 3.22 8.53
C ASP A 189 24.94 3.55 7.39
N ALA A 190 23.64 3.46 7.62
CA ALA A 190 22.63 3.83 6.62
C ALA A 190 22.73 5.32 6.24
N VAL A 191 22.82 6.23 7.22
CA VAL A 191 22.94 7.69 6.96
C VAL A 191 24.25 8.01 6.26
N LEU A 192 25.39 7.49 6.75
CA LEU A 192 26.72 7.72 6.17
C LEU A 192 26.82 7.25 4.72
N ASN A 193 26.07 6.20 4.36
CA ASN A 193 25.99 5.69 2.99
C ASN A 193 24.82 6.29 2.18
N GLY A 194 24.16 7.33 2.69
CA GLY A 194 23.28 8.19 1.90
C GLY A 194 21.78 7.95 2.01
N THR A 195 21.31 7.11 2.93
CA THR A 195 19.89 6.97 3.22
C THR A 195 19.41 8.11 4.13
N ASP A 196 18.69 9.06 3.55
CA ASP A 196 18.31 10.32 4.20
C ASP A 196 17.10 10.17 5.14
N LEU A 197 16.18 9.24 4.85
CA LEU A 197 14.93 9.03 5.58
C LEU A 197 14.69 7.55 5.83
N GLU A 198 14.22 7.22 7.01
CA GLU A 198 13.79 5.86 7.34
C GLU A 198 12.27 5.76 7.41
N CYS A 199 11.70 4.71 6.82
CA CYS A 199 10.38 4.20 7.19
C CYS A 199 10.58 3.12 8.26
N GLY A 200 10.45 3.48 9.53
CA GLY A 200 10.70 2.56 10.64
C GLY A 200 11.01 3.25 11.95
N ASN A 201 11.73 2.56 12.82
CA ASN A 201 12.05 3.01 14.16
C ASN A 201 13.55 3.04 14.49
N SER A 202 14.42 2.53 13.61
CA SER A 202 15.88 2.45 13.90
C SER A 202 16.51 3.83 14.00
N TYR A 203 16.07 4.82 13.22
CA TYR A 203 16.61 6.19 13.28
C TYR A 203 16.37 6.92 14.61
N LYS A 204 15.51 6.40 15.49
CA LYS A 204 15.45 6.86 16.89
C LYS A 204 16.79 6.66 17.61
N ALA A 205 17.60 5.68 17.18
CA ALA A 205 18.92 5.41 17.72
C ALA A 205 20.00 6.40 17.28
N LEU A 206 19.76 7.27 16.26
CA LEU A 206 20.73 8.27 15.79
C LEU A 206 21.18 9.23 16.89
N ILE A 207 20.30 9.56 17.85
CA ILE A 207 20.68 10.42 18.98
C ILE A 207 21.77 9.76 19.83
N LYS A 208 21.67 8.44 20.02
CA LYS A 208 22.68 7.69 20.78
C LYS A 208 23.92 7.46 19.94
N ALA A 209 23.78 7.16 18.64
CA ALA A 209 24.89 7.05 17.70
C ALA A 209 25.74 8.34 17.64
N LEU A 210 25.10 9.52 17.66
CA LEU A 210 25.76 10.81 17.75
C LEU A 210 26.58 10.96 19.04
N LYS A 211 25.98 10.63 20.19
CA LYS A 211 26.66 10.68 21.50
C LYS A 211 27.85 9.72 21.58
N GLU A 212 27.78 8.60 20.89
CA GLU A 212 28.86 7.62 20.81
C GLU A 212 29.91 7.93 19.73
N GLY A 213 29.73 9.02 18.99
CA GLY A 213 30.66 9.44 17.94
C GLY A 213 30.66 8.55 16.69
N LYS A 214 29.60 7.76 16.48
CA LYS A 214 29.42 6.92 15.28
C LYS A 214 29.02 7.75 14.06
N ILE A 215 28.42 8.90 14.28
CA ILE A 215 27.96 9.86 13.27
C ILE A 215 28.12 11.28 13.80
N SER A 216 28.24 12.26 12.93
CA SER A 216 28.32 13.69 13.29
C SER A 216 27.04 14.45 12.95
N GLU A 217 26.85 15.64 13.56
CA GLU A 217 25.76 16.55 13.19
C GLU A 217 25.82 16.95 11.72
N ASN A 218 27.03 17.14 11.17
CA ASN A 218 27.20 17.48 9.75
C ASN A 218 26.65 16.41 8.82
N ASP A 219 26.78 15.12 9.17
CA ASP A 219 26.22 14.04 8.37
C ASP A 219 24.69 14.05 8.40
N LEU A 220 24.10 14.35 9.56
CA LEU A 220 22.65 14.53 9.71
C LEU A 220 22.14 15.74 8.93
N ASP A 221 22.89 16.85 8.95
CA ASP A 221 22.56 18.08 8.22
C ASP A 221 22.46 17.87 6.70
N VAL A 222 23.31 16.99 6.15
CA VAL A 222 23.25 16.64 4.72
C VAL A 222 21.89 16.03 4.37
N SER A 223 21.45 15.05 5.15
CA SER A 223 20.13 14.41 4.97
C SER A 223 18.99 15.39 5.23
N LEU A 224 19.06 16.16 6.31
CA LEU A 224 18.05 17.17 6.65
C LEU A 224 17.86 18.21 5.54
N ARG A 225 18.94 18.68 4.91
CA ARG A 225 18.87 19.63 3.78
C ARG A 225 18.07 19.06 2.61
N ARG A 226 18.27 17.78 2.26
CA ARG A 226 17.51 17.12 1.18
C ARG A 226 16.03 17.00 1.53
N LEU A 227 15.71 16.61 2.76
CA LEU A 227 14.34 16.51 3.25
C LEU A 227 13.62 17.85 3.26
N LEU A 228 14.27 18.90 3.75
CA LEU A 228 13.72 20.25 3.76
C LEU A 228 13.56 20.81 2.34
N LYS A 229 14.55 20.60 1.46
CA LYS A 229 14.46 20.99 0.04
C LYS A 229 13.19 20.40 -0.60
N GLY A 230 12.97 19.10 -0.42
CA GLY A 230 11.78 18.44 -0.97
C GLY A 230 10.47 19.05 -0.45
N ARG A 231 10.40 19.41 0.83
CA ARG A 231 9.22 20.09 1.41
C ARG A 231 9.04 21.52 0.87
N PHE A 232 10.12 22.26 0.63
CA PHE A 232 10.05 23.56 -0.03
C PHE A 232 9.54 23.43 -1.46
N GLU A 233 10.04 22.45 -2.21
CA GLU A 233 9.64 22.18 -3.59
C GLU A 233 8.18 21.67 -3.69
N LEU A 234 7.63 21.08 -2.63
CA LEU A 234 6.20 20.77 -2.51
C LEU A 234 5.34 21.98 -2.12
N GLY A 235 5.95 23.12 -1.80
CA GLY A 235 5.26 24.33 -1.37
C GLY A 235 4.69 24.28 0.05
N MET A 236 5.22 23.38 0.91
CA MET A 236 4.66 23.17 2.26
C MET A 236 4.93 24.34 3.23
N PHE A 237 5.85 25.26 2.88
CA PHE A 237 6.22 26.42 3.70
C PHE A 237 5.77 27.76 3.07
N ASP A 238 5.25 27.71 1.84
CA ASP A 238 4.72 28.90 1.16
C ASP A 238 3.24 29.10 1.49
N PRO A 239 2.74 30.35 1.50
CA PRO A 239 1.31 30.61 1.58
C PRO A 239 0.53 29.93 0.45
N ASP A 240 -0.64 29.39 0.77
CA ASP A 240 -1.50 28.64 -0.17
C ASP A 240 -1.72 29.38 -1.50
N GLU A 241 -1.83 30.71 -1.46
CA GLU A 241 -2.08 31.55 -2.65
C GLU A 241 -0.93 31.52 -3.67
N ARG A 242 0.28 31.15 -3.23
CA ARG A 242 1.47 31.03 -4.08
C ARG A 242 1.62 29.63 -4.69
N VAL A 243 0.94 28.64 -4.13
CA VAL A 243 1.06 27.23 -4.52
C VAL A 243 -0.12 26.84 -5.40
N PRO A 244 0.03 26.69 -6.72
CA PRO A 244 -1.10 26.37 -7.61
C PRO A 244 -1.84 25.11 -7.18
N TYR A 245 -1.13 24.14 -6.66
CA TYR A 245 -1.70 22.87 -6.24
C TYR A 245 -2.46 22.93 -4.90
N ALA A 246 -2.25 23.97 -4.08
CA ALA A 246 -3.04 24.19 -2.86
C ALA A 246 -4.47 24.64 -3.17
N GLN A 247 -4.73 25.09 -4.40
CA GLN A 247 -6.06 25.52 -4.85
C GLN A 247 -6.94 24.36 -5.36
N ILE A 248 -6.43 23.15 -5.46
CA ILE A 248 -7.21 22.01 -5.95
C ILE A 248 -8.30 21.66 -4.92
N PRO A 249 -9.58 21.74 -5.32
CA PRO A 249 -10.71 21.52 -4.42
C PRO A 249 -10.96 20.03 -4.20
N TYR A 250 -11.61 19.68 -3.08
CA TYR A 250 -11.89 18.28 -2.72
C TYR A 250 -12.83 17.55 -3.70
N ASN A 251 -13.72 18.27 -4.36
CA ASN A 251 -14.71 17.70 -5.29
C ASN A 251 -14.12 17.09 -6.56
N VAL A 252 -12.80 17.20 -6.79
CA VAL A 252 -12.14 16.48 -7.89
C VAL A 252 -11.92 15.00 -7.56
N VAL A 253 -11.98 14.63 -6.27
CA VAL A 253 -11.85 13.25 -5.82
C VAL A 253 -13.03 12.45 -6.36
N GLU A 254 -12.72 11.35 -7.07
CA GLU A 254 -13.72 10.50 -7.73
C GLU A 254 -14.68 11.25 -8.66
N SER A 255 -14.22 12.38 -9.25
CA SER A 255 -15.03 13.08 -10.22
C SER A 255 -15.36 12.18 -11.43
N PRO A 256 -16.46 12.45 -12.16
CA PRO A 256 -16.83 11.68 -13.34
C PRO A 256 -15.69 11.57 -14.37
N GLU A 257 -14.91 12.63 -14.54
CA GLU A 257 -13.74 12.66 -15.43
C GLU A 257 -12.64 11.71 -14.94
N HIS A 258 -12.40 11.66 -13.64
CA HIS A 258 -11.40 10.77 -13.03
C HIS A 258 -11.83 9.30 -13.12
N VAL A 259 -13.11 9.01 -12.87
CA VAL A 259 -13.68 7.66 -13.05
C VAL A 259 -13.61 7.21 -14.51
N ALA A 260 -13.94 8.12 -15.46
CA ALA A 260 -13.82 7.83 -16.89
C ALA A 260 -12.36 7.56 -17.31
N GLN A 261 -11.39 8.28 -16.73
CA GLN A 261 -9.98 8.02 -16.98
C GLN A 261 -9.52 6.67 -16.42
N ALA A 262 -10.00 6.28 -15.23
CA ALA A 262 -9.72 4.96 -14.67
C ALA A 262 -10.24 3.84 -15.58
N LEU A 263 -11.49 3.94 -16.06
CA LEU A 263 -12.08 3.01 -17.01
C LEU A 263 -11.27 2.95 -18.32
N LYS A 264 -10.84 4.10 -18.86
CA LYS A 264 -10.01 4.16 -20.06
C LYS A 264 -8.67 3.42 -19.85
N MET A 265 -8.05 3.56 -18.67
CA MET A 265 -6.81 2.84 -18.37
C MET A 265 -7.05 1.34 -18.24
N ALA A 266 -8.14 0.92 -17.59
CA ALA A 266 -8.52 -0.49 -17.53
C ALA A 266 -8.66 -1.09 -18.94
N HIS A 267 -9.37 -0.43 -19.86
CA HIS A 267 -9.50 -0.89 -21.26
C HIS A 267 -8.16 -0.99 -21.98
N LYS A 268 -7.24 -0.05 -21.72
CA LYS A 268 -5.90 -0.04 -22.37
C LYS A 268 -4.93 -1.06 -21.79
N SER A 269 -5.13 -1.50 -20.57
CA SER A 269 -4.26 -2.48 -19.92
C SER A 269 -4.60 -3.93 -20.26
N MET A 270 -5.79 -4.20 -20.82
CA MET A 270 -6.21 -5.54 -21.20
C MET A 270 -5.51 -6.00 -22.47
N VAL A 271 -4.95 -7.21 -22.44
CA VAL A 271 -4.28 -7.84 -23.58
C VAL A 271 -5.04 -9.11 -23.96
N LEU A 272 -5.55 -9.15 -25.19
CA LEU A 272 -6.20 -10.34 -25.74
C LEU A 272 -5.16 -11.35 -26.23
N LEU A 273 -4.85 -12.34 -25.39
CA LEU A 273 -3.80 -13.34 -25.67
C LEU A 273 -4.26 -14.39 -26.71
N LYS A 274 -5.55 -14.68 -26.75
CA LYS A 274 -6.12 -15.70 -27.63
C LYS A 274 -7.59 -15.43 -27.92
N ASN A 275 -7.99 -15.54 -29.17
CA ASN A 275 -9.38 -15.49 -29.61
C ASN A 275 -9.64 -16.55 -30.70
N LYS A 276 -9.75 -17.82 -30.27
CA LYS A 276 -9.99 -18.93 -31.20
C LYS A 276 -11.43 -18.84 -31.74
N ASN A 277 -11.58 -19.02 -33.06
CA ASN A 277 -12.86 -18.97 -33.76
C ASN A 277 -13.64 -17.65 -33.58
N ASN A 278 -12.96 -16.54 -33.28
CA ASN A 278 -13.61 -15.25 -33.05
C ASN A 278 -14.72 -15.33 -31.97
N THR A 279 -14.48 -16.11 -30.90
CA THR A 279 -15.45 -16.28 -29.80
C THR A 279 -15.74 -14.95 -29.10
N LEU A 280 -14.78 -14.05 -29.03
CA LEU A 280 -14.93 -12.71 -28.49
C LEU A 280 -15.02 -11.67 -29.62
N PRO A 281 -15.84 -10.61 -29.45
CA PRO A 281 -16.74 -10.34 -28.32
C PRO A 281 -17.94 -11.28 -28.32
N LEU A 282 -18.45 -11.63 -27.12
CA LEU A 282 -19.68 -12.38 -26.97
C LEU A 282 -20.86 -11.57 -27.51
N SER A 283 -21.85 -12.27 -28.08
CA SER A 283 -23.10 -11.62 -28.51
C SER A 283 -23.85 -11.07 -27.28
N LYS A 284 -24.39 -9.86 -27.40
CA LYS A 284 -25.27 -9.28 -26.36
C LYS A 284 -26.62 -9.95 -26.26
N THR A 285 -26.98 -10.85 -27.23
CA THR A 285 -28.19 -11.61 -27.24
C THR A 285 -28.04 -13.00 -26.62
N ILE A 286 -26.90 -13.28 -25.97
CA ILE A 286 -26.68 -14.52 -25.24
C ILE A 286 -27.70 -14.66 -24.11
N ARG A 287 -28.31 -15.81 -23.96
CA ARG A 287 -29.41 -16.02 -23.00
C ARG A 287 -28.93 -16.31 -21.58
N LYS A 288 -27.76 -16.94 -21.45
CA LYS A 288 -27.22 -17.39 -20.19
C LYS A 288 -25.69 -17.28 -20.16
N ILE A 289 -25.14 -16.73 -19.08
CA ILE A 289 -23.73 -16.66 -18.80
C ILE A 289 -23.48 -17.25 -17.41
N ALA A 290 -22.52 -18.15 -17.30
CA ALA A 290 -21.96 -18.56 -16.02
C ALA A 290 -20.67 -17.76 -15.74
N VAL A 291 -20.63 -17.09 -14.60
CA VAL A 291 -19.44 -16.40 -14.07
C VAL A 291 -18.96 -17.22 -12.89
N VAL A 292 -17.73 -17.74 -12.98
CA VAL A 292 -17.18 -18.66 -11.98
C VAL A 292 -15.85 -18.15 -11.50
N GLY A 293 -15.62 -18.23 -10.20
CA GLY A 293 -14.35 -17.89 -9.57
C GLY A 293 -14.49 -16.88 -8.42
N PRO A 294 -13.62 -16.97 -7.41
CA PRO A 294 -13.71 -16.17 -6.18
C PRO A 294 -13.59 -14.67 -6.43
N ASN A 295 -12.72 -14.26 -7.36
CA ASN A 295 -12.48 -12.84 -7.63
C ASN A 295 -13.60 -12.16 -8.44
N ALA A 296 -14.57 -12.92 -8.96
CA ALA A 296 -15.59 -12.35 -9.82
C ALA A 296 -16.56 -11.40 -9.09
N ALA A 297 -16.83 -11.67 -7.81
CA ALA A 297 -17.72 -10.88 -6.97
C ALA A 297 -17.00 -10.17 -5.82
N ASP A 298 -15.69 -10.37 -5.67
CA ASP A 298 -14.90 -9.79 -4.59
C ASP A 298 -14.52 -8.34 -4.91
N SER A 299 -15.10 -7.39 -4.17
CA SER A 299 -14.78 -5.96 -4.29
C SER A 299 -13.43 -5.62 -3.65
N THR A 300 -13.02 -6.35 -2.61
CA THR A 300 -11.78 -6.13 -1.88
C THR A 300 -10.55 -6.36 -2.76
N MET A 301 -10.64 -7.37 -3.62
CA MET A 301 -9.58 -7.67 -4.60
C MET A 301 -9.27 -6.48 -5.53
N LEU A 302 -10.24 -5.59 -5.77
CA LEU A 302 -10.08 -4.40 -6.62
C LEU A 302 -9.32 -3.27 -5.93
N TRP A 303 -9.13 -3.30 -4.62
CA TRP A 303 -8.41 -2.26 -3.88
C TRP A 303 -6.89 -2.36 -4.01
N ALA A 304 -6.41 -3.45 -4.60
CA ALA A 304 -4.99 -3.75 -4.75
C ALA A 304 -4.24 -3.85 -3.41
N ASN A 305 -2.90 -3.82 -3.48
CA ASN A 305 -2.01 -4.16 -2.37
C ASN A 305 -2.05 -3.14 -1.21
N TYR A 306 -2.22 -1.84 -1.51
CA TYR A 306 -2.17 -0.76 -0.53
C TYR A 306 -3.53 -0.13 -0.21
N ASN A 307 -4.59 -0.81 -0.55
CA ASN A 307 -5.98 -0.50 -0.20
C ASN A 307 -6.37 0.97 -0.38
N GLY A 308 -6.88 1.31 -1.55
CA GLY A 308 -7.68 2.52 -1.71
C GLY A 308 -9.14 2.19 -1.41
N PHE A 309 -9.86 3.10 -0.75
CA PHE A 309 -11.28 2.92 -0.46
C PHE A 309 -12.11 3.81 -1.38
N PRO A 310 -12.51 3.33 -2.57
CA PRO A 310 -13.40 4.08 -3.46
C PRO A 310 -14.82 4.09 -2.88
N THR A 311 -15.60 5.11 -3.22
CA THR A 311 -17.00 5.18 -2.81
C THR A 311 -17.84 4.11 -3.51
N HIS A 312 -17.40 3.65 -4.68
CA HIS A 312 -18.04 2.58 -5.44
C HIS A 312 -17.01 1.75 -6.20
N THR A 313 -17.14 0.43 -6.13
CA THR A 313 -16.38 -0.53 -6.93
C THR A 313 -17.32 -1.29 -7.85
N VAL A 314 -16.90 -1.52 -9.09
CA VAL A 314 -17.61 -2.36 -10.04
C VAL A 314 -16.89 -3.70 -10.15
N THR A 315 -17.44 -4.75 -9.58
CA THR A 315 -16.90 -6.11 -9.71
C THR A 315 -17.07 -6.65 -11.13
N ILE A 316 -16.32 -7.70 -11.48
CA ILE A 316 -16.48 -8.39 -12.78
C ILE A 316 -17.92 -8.85 -12.97
N LEU A 317 -18.50 -9.47 -11.94
CA LEU A 317 -19.89 -9.95 -11.96
C LEU A 317 -20.89 -8.81 -12.18
N GLU A 318 -20.73 -7.70 -11.44
CA GLU A 318 -21.58 -6.52 -11.58
C GLU A 318 -21.44 -5.90 -12.97
N GLY A 319 -20.20 -5.74 -13.46
CA GLY A 319 -19.95 -5.20 -14.80
C GLY A 319 -20.58 -6.03 -15.91
N ILE A 320 -20.59 -7.38 -15.79
CA ILE A 320 -21.26 -8.27 -16.74
C ILE A 320 -22.77 -8.08 -16.65
N ARG A 321 -23.36 -8.11 -15.45
CA ARG A 321 -24.81 -7.91 -15.26
C ARG A 321 -25.29 -6.58 -15.84
N ASN A 322 -24.57 -5.52 -15.57
CA ASN A 322 -24.87 -4.18 -16.09
C ASN A 322 -24.76 -4.09 -17.63
N LYS A 323 -23.86 -4.89 -18.23
CA LYS A 323 -23.65 -4.91 -19.68
C LYS A 323 -24.71 -5.68 -20.45
N VAL A 324 -25.29 -6.69 -19.86
CA VAL A 324 -26.28 -7.61 -20.48
C VAL A 324 -27.48 -7.83 -19.54
N PRO A 325 -28.31 -6.80 -19.32
CA PRO A 325 -29.37 -6.83 -18.32
C PRO A 325 -30.45 -7.87 -18.60
N ASP A 326 -30.62 -8.27 -19.87
CA ASP A 326 -31.62 -9.25 -20.29
C ASP A 326 -31.09 -10.70 -20.30
N THR A 327 -29.84 -10.91 -19.88
CA THR A 327 -29.19 -12.22 -19.83
C THR A 327 -29.28 -12.83 -18.43
N GLU A 328 -29.58 -14.10 -18.34
CA GLU A 328 -29.45 -14.83 -17.07
C GLU A 328 -27.99 -14.99 -16.72
N VAL A 329 -27.54 -14.31 -15.67
CA VAL A 329 -26.12 -14.37 -15.18
C VAL A 329 -26.07 -15.15 -13.88
N ILE A 330 -25.59 -16.39 -13.96
CA ILE A 330 -25.34 -17.26 -12.81
C ILE A 330 -23.96 -17.01 -12.27
N TYR A 331 -23.82 -16.91 -10.97
CA TYR A 331 -22.52 -16.83 -10.30
C TYR A 331 -22.30 -18.02 -9.38
N GLU A 332 -21.09 -18.57 -9.47
CA GLU A 332 -20.64 -19.64 -8.58
C GLU A 332 -19.19 -19.35 -8.16
N LEU A 333 -18.90 -19.51 -6.87
CA LEU A 333 -17.56 -19.31 -6.32
C LEU A 333 -16.53 -20.24 -6.98
N GLY A 334 -16.90 -21.50 -7.22
CA GLY A 334 -16.08 -22.53 -7.87
C GLY A 334 -14.99 -23.09 -6.95
N CYS A 335 -14.14 -22.25 -6.39
CA CYS A 335 -13.11 -22.63 -5.43
C CYS A 335 -12.76 -21.46 -4.51
N ASN A 336 -12.15 -21.76 -3.37
CA ASN A 336 -11.56 -20.75 -2.49
C ASN A 336 -10.16 -20.34 -2.96
N HIS A 337 -9.64 -19.22 -2.43
CA HIS A 337 -8.27 -18.79 -2.69
C HIS A 337 -7.22 -19.71 -2.03
N ALA A 338 -7.57 -20.38 -0.95
CA ALA A 338 -6.75 -21.38 -0.27
C ALA A 338 -7.42 -22.75 -0.26
N ALA A 339 -6.64 -23.82 -0.44
CA ALA A 339 -7.14 -25.17 -0.68
C ALA A 339 -7.90 -25.80 0.51
N ASP A 340 -7.59 -25.39 1.74
CA ASP A 340 -8.01 -26.12 2.94
C ASP A 340 -9.05 -25.39 3.81
N PHE A 341 -9.61 -24.25 3.32
CA PHE A 341 -10.56 -23.45 4.07
C PHE A 341 -11.80 -23.12 3.26
N VAL A 342 -12.96 -23.36 3.81
CA VAL A 342 -14.21 -22.71 3.39
C VAL A 342 -14.43 -21.53 4.32
N ILE A 343 -14.19 -20.30 3.82
CA ILE A 343 -14.53 -19.10 4.56
C ILE A 343 -16.02 -18.85 4.34
N GLN A 344 -16.80 -19.00 5.40
CA GLN A 344 -18.20 -18.63 5.39
C GLN A 344 -18.41 -17.32 6.12
N ASP A 345 -19.22 -16.44 5.56
CA ASP A 345 -19.68 -15.25 6.26
C ASP A 345 -20.72 -15.67 7.30
N LEU A 346 -20.38 -15.49 8.57
CA LEU A 346 -21.28 -15.84 9.67
C LEU A 346 -22.55 -14.99 9.70
N GLY A 347 -22.59 -13.84 9.04
CA GLY A 347 -23.75 -12.94 9.06
C GLY A 347 -25.06 -13.61 8.64
N ASN A 348 -24.99 -14.57 7.71
CA ASN A 348 -26.15 -15.32 7.26
C ASN A 348 -26.67 -16.35 8.29
N HIS A 349 -25.90 -16.67 9.31
CA HIS A 349 -26.19 -17.59 10.39
C HIS A 349 -26.35 -16.90 11.74
N ILE A 350 -26.36 -15.56 11.74
CA ILE A 350 -26.55 -14.75 12.93
C ILE A 350 -27.93 -14.12 12.90
N THR A 351 -28.64 -14.21 14.00
CA THR A 351 -29.90 -13.49 14.24
C THR A 351 -29.76 -12.60 15.47
N SER A 352 -30.47 -11.49 15.49
CA SER A 352 -30.51 -10.56 16.62
C SER A 352 -31.90 -9.98 16.77
N PRO A 353 -32.22 -9.30 17.86
CA PRO A 353 -33.47 -8.57 17.99
C PRO A 353 -33.69 -7.48 16.91
N ALA A 354 -32.60 -7.05 16.25
CA ALA A 354 -32.66 -6.08 15.14
C ALA A 354 -32.94 -6.72 13.77
N GLY A 355 -32.88 -8.04 13.67
CA GLY A 355 -33.15 -8.80 12.44
C GLY A 355 -32.03 -9.80 12.12
N GLN A 356 -31.97 -10.24 10.86
CA GLN A 356 -30.91 -11.13 10.36
C GLN A 356 -29.58 -10.38 10.34
N GLY A 357 -28.60 -10.85 11.12
CA GLY A 357 -27.32 -10.22 11.36
C GLY A 357 -27.15 -9.76 12.82
N PHE A 358 -26.11 -8.99 13.06
CA PHE A 358 -25.76 -8.50 14.39
C PHE A 358 -26.51 -7.22 14.75
N ALA A 359 -27.04 -7.12 15.96
CA ALA A 359 -27.38 -5.82 16.52
C ALA A 359 -26.09 -5.06 16.82
N SER A 360 -25.96 -3.85 16.26
CA SER A 360 -24.77 -3.00 16.40
C SER A 360 -25.06 -1.77 17.25
N GLU A 361 -24.13 -1.44 18.14
CA GLU A 361 -24.14 -0.23 18.95
C GLU A 361 -22.78 0.47 18.85
N PHE A 362 -22.77 1.79 18.61
CA PHE A 362 -21.56 2.59 18.55
C PHE A 362 -21.58 3.67 19.63
N TYR A 363 -20.39 3.93 20.21
CA TYR A 363 -20.18 4.89 21.30
C TYR A 363 -19.00 5.80 20.93
N ASN A 364 -19.15 7.12 21.02
CA ASN A 364 -18.08 8.09 20.78
C ASN A 364 -17.14 8.24 21.99
N ASN A 365 -16.69 7.12 22.53
CA ASN A 365 -15.68 7.02 23.59
C ASN A 365 -15.03 5.63 23.54
N THR A 366 -13.94 5.45 24.29
CA THR A 366 -13.15 4.21 24.34
C THR A 366 -13.60 3.21 25.42
N GLU A 367 -14.67 3.51 26.17
CA GLU A 367 -15.05 2.77 27.39
C GLU A 367 -16.50 2.26 27.36
N PHE A 368 -17.23 2.35 26.26
CA PHE A 368 -18.66 1.99 26.13
C PHE A 368 -19.57 2.73 27.13
N LYS A 369 -19.20 3.98 27.51
CA LYS A 369 -19.96 4.78 28.48
C LYS A 369 -21.07 5.58 27.83
N GLY A 370 -22.16 5.76 28.58
CA GLY A 370 -23.31 6.56 28.16
C GLY A 370 -24.22 5.83 27.17
N GLU A 371 -25.03 6.59 26.44
CA GLU A 371 -25.91 6.05 25.42
C GLU A 371 -25.16 5.86 24.10
N ALA A 372 -25.49 4.81 23.37
CA ALA A 372 -24.95 4.58 22.04
C ALA A 372 -25.41 5.71 21.09
N VAL A 373 -24.45 6.30 20.36
CA VAL A 373 -24.73 7.35 19.37
C VAL A 373 -25.39 6.81 18.11
N TYR A 374 -25.25 5.51 17.87
CA TYR A 374 -25.93 4.78 16.81
C TYR A 374 -26.28 3.37 17.27
N LYS A 375 -27.47 2.91 16.90
CA LYS A 375 -27.92 1.52 17.02
C LYS A 375 -28.51 1.09 15.69
N GLY A 376 -28.17 -0.10 15.24
CA GLY A 376 -28.62 -0.59 13.94
C GLY A 376 -28.39 -2.08 13.77
N LEU A 377 -28.63 -2.55 12.55
CA LEU A 377 -28.38 -3.91 12.10
C LEU A 377 -27.09 -3.92 11.24
N ALA A 378 -26.17 -4.82 11.56
CA ALA A 378 -25.01 -5.12 10.75
C ALA A 378 -25.15 -6.52 10.17
N SER A 379 -25.39 -6.63 8.88
CA SER A 379 -25.49 -7.93 8.20
C SER A 379 -24.17 -8.67 8.14
N GLN A 380 -23.07 -7.92 8.17
CA GLN A 380 -21.68 -8.40 8.15
C GLN A 380 -20.80 -7.55 9.07
N LEU A 381 -19.74 -8.12 9.62
CA LEU A 381 -18.73 -7.40 10.38
C LEU A 381 -17.52 -7.09 9.48
N HIS A 382 -17.75 -6.32 8.43
CA HIS A 382 -16.71 -5.91 7.49
C HIS A 382 -16.61 -4.38 7.47
N TYR A 383 -15.82 -3.83 8.39
CA TYR A 383 -15.63 -2.39 8.55
C TYR A 383 -14.20 -2.01 8.17
N THR A 384 -14.01 -1.47 6.97
CA THR A 384 -12.73 -0.98 6.48
C THR A 384 -12.93 0.42 5.90
N THR A 385 -12.43 1.43 6.59
CA THR A 385 -12.70 2.84 6.22
C THR A 385 -11.45 3.62 5.89
N GLY A 386 -10.26 3.08 6.17
CA GLY A 386 -9.02 3.84 6.03
C GLY A 386 -8.98 5.13 6.87
N GLY A 387 -9.83 5.23 7.90
CA GLY A 387 -9.92 6.39 8.78
C GLY A 387 -10.65 7.61 8.18
N ASN A 388 -11.22 7.50 6.99
CA ASN A 388 -11.83 8.64 6.29
C ASN A 388 -13.36 8.61 6.22
N THR A 389 -13.98 7.51 6.62
CA THR A 389 -15.43 7.31 6.54
C THR A 389 -15.97 6.89 7.90
N GLN A 390 -17.06 7.49 8.33
CA GLN A 390 -17.76 7.07 9.56
C GLN A 390 -18.35 5.67 9.37
N PHE A 391 -18.22 4.82 10.37
CA PHE A 391 -18.80 3.47 10.34
C PHE A 391 -20.32 3.46 10.38
N ALA A 392 -20.91 4.47 10.99
CA ALA A 392 -22.35 4.71 11.02
C ALA A 392 -22.62 6.21 11.25
N PRO A 393 -23.86 6.70 11.00
CA PRO A 393 -24.21 8.09 11.26
C PRO A 393 -23.88 8.55 12.67
N ASN A 394 -23.24 9.71 12.79
CA ASN A 394 -22.83 10.34 14.05
C ASN A 394 -21.71 9.63 14.81
N VAL A 395 -21.09 8.60 14.25
CA VAL A 395 -19.93 7.95 14.87
C VAL A 395 -18.68 8.74 14.52
N ASN A 396 -17.82 9.00 15.51
CA ASN A 396 -16.54 9.66 15.29
C ASN A 396 -15.62 8.84 14.39
N LEU A 397 -14.71 9.49 13.68
CA LEU A 397 -13.67 8.80 12.90
C LEU A 397 -12.60 8.14 13.78
N THR A 398 -12.42 8.67 14.99
CA THR A 398 -11.46 8.19 16.00
C THR A 398 -12.09 8.22 17.39
N ASN A 399 -11.50 7.52 18.35
CA ASN A 399 -11.97 7.47 19.73
C ASN A 399 -13.44 7.04 19.87
N PHE A 400 -13.79 5.96 19.21
CA PHE A 400 -15.09 5.30 19.33
C PHE A 400 -14.94 3.82 19.68
N THR A 401 -16.02 3.22 20.15
CA THR A 401 -16.12 1.76 20.35
C THR A 401 -17.40 1.25 19.70
N ALA A 402 -17.36 -0.02 19.28
CA ALA A 402 -18.51 -0.70 18.73
C ALA A 402 -18.78 -2.03 19.45
N ARG A 403 -20.05 -2.35 19.65
CA ARG A 403 -20.51 -3.64 20.16
C ARG A 403 -21.45 -4.30 19.16
N PHE A 404 -21.16 -5.54 18.86
CA PHE A 404 -21.99 -6.37 17.97
C PHE A 404 -22.48 -7.58 18.76
N THR A 405 -23.79 -7.84 18.72
CA THR A 405 -24.40 -8.95 19.46
C THR A 405 -25.35 -9.70 18.54
N GLY A 406 -25.40 -11.02 18.70
CA GLY A 406 -26.30 -11.89 17.94
C GLY A 406 -26.27 -13.32 18.46
N GLU A 407 -27.20 -14.13 17.99
CA GLU A 407 -27.26 -15.55 18.25
C GLU A 407 -26.85 -16.28 16.97
N PHE A 408 -25.85 -17.15 17.08
CA PHE A 408 -25.34 -17.95 16.00
C PHE A 408 -25.99 -19.30 15.97
N GLU A 409 -26.62 -19.66 14.85
CA GLU A 409 -27.16 -20.99 14.59
C GLU A 409 -26.20 -21.72 13.63
N ALA A 410 -25.51 -22.73 14.17
CA ALA A 410 -24.59 -23.53 13.37
C ALA A 410 -25.40 -24.37 12.35
N PRO A 411 -25.05 -24.29 11.05
CA PRO A 411 -25.75 -25.06 10.02
C PRO A 411 -25.54 -26.57 10.16
N GLU A 412 -24.39 -26.97 10.71
CA GLU A 412 -24.00 -28.36 10.93
C GLU A 412 -23.27 -28.51 12.26
N THR A 413 -23.21 -29.74 12.79
CA THR A 413 -22.39 -30.04 13.99
C THR A 413 -20.98 -30.39 13.54
N GLU A 414 -20.09 -29.42 13.54
CA GLU A 414 -18.70 -29.60 13.15
C GLU A 414 -17.76 -28.73 14.00
N GLN A 415 -16.47 -28.97 13.88
CA GLN A 415 -15.46 -28.10 14.47
C GLN A 415 -15.16 -26.97 13.47
N VAL A 416 -15.33 -25.74 13.92
CA VAL A 416 -15.08 -24.54 13.11
C VAL A 416 -13.96 -23.70 13.72
N GLU A 417 -13.18 -23.06 12.89
CA GLU A 417 -12.26 -22.00 13.28
C GLU A 417 -12.94 -20.66 13.05
N ILE A 418 -13.09 -19.86 14.12
CA ILE A 418 -13.62 -18.49 14.01
C ILE A 418 -12.45 -17.53 13.92
N LYS A 419 -12.37 -16.81 12.82
CA LYS A 419 -11.34 -15.82 12.58
C LYS A 419 -11.94 -14.43 12.68
N LEU A 420 -11.38 -13.62 13.60
CA LEU A 420 -11.67 -12.20 13.73
C LEU A 420 -10.36 -11.43 13.56
N SER A 421 -10.36 -10.40 12.73
CA SER A 421 -9.20 -9.55 12.52
C SER A 421 -9.57 -8.07 12.62
N GLY A 422 -8.66 -7.26 13.13
CA GLY A 422 -8.81 -5.81 13.24
C GLY A 422 -7.46 -5.16 13.48
N ASN A 423 -7.34 -3.87 13.19
CA ASN A 423 -6.15 -3.07 13.49
C ASN A 423 -6.19 -2.39 14.87
N ASP A 424 -7.30 -2.58 15.60
CA ASP A 424 -7.48 -2.09 16.96
C ASP A 424 -7.79 -3.25 17.90
N ALA A 425 -7.76 -3.00 19.22
CA ALA A 425 -8.09 -4.00 20.22
C ALA A 425 -9.54 -4.48 20.09
N PHE A 426 -9.74 -5.78 20.12
CA PHE A 426 -11.07 -6.38 20.13
C PHE A 426 -11.24 -7.45 21.20
N ARG A 427 -12.49 -7.75 21.53
CA ARG A 427 -12.87 -8.86 22.41
C ARG A 427 -13.99 -9.62 21.76
N LEU A 428 -13.83 -10.94 21.67
CA LEU A 428 -14.85 -11.86 21.18
C LEU A 428 -15.39 -12.65 22.38
N PHE A 429 -16.70 -12.71 22.51
CA PHE A 429 -17.38 -13.56 23.48
C PHE A 429 -18.21 -14.59 22.73
N ILE A 430 -18.01 -15.87 23.02
CA ILE A 430 -18.85 -16.96 22.57
C ILE A 430 -19.47 -17.60 23.80
N GLY A 431 -20.76 -17.39 24.03
CA GLY A 431 -21.39 -17.68 25.30
C GLY A 431 -20.72 -16.88 26.43
N CYS A 432 -20.16 -17.59 27.43
CA CYS A 432 -19.46 -16.98 28.56
C CYS A 432 -17.93 -16.95 28.39
N LEU A 433 -17.40 -17.47 27.28
CA LEU A 433 -15.94 -17.54 27.05
C LEU A 433 -15.45 -16.26 26.40
N LEU A 434 -14.41 -15.68 26.95
CA LEU A 434 -13.77 -14.48 26.42
C LEU A 434 -12.50 -14.88 25.65
N TYR A 435 -12.40 -14.36 24.42
CA TYR A 435 -11.22 -14.42 23.58
C TYR A 435 -10.73 -13.00 23.38
N THR A 436 -9.46 -12.73 23.66
CA THR A 436 -8.86 -11.39 23.53
C THR A 436 -7.71 -11.41 22.56
N SER A 437 -7.54 -10.30 21.84
CA SER A 437 -6.29 -9.93 21.18
C SER A 437 -5.86 -8.56 21.67
N ASP A 438 -4.58 -8.40 21.97
CA ASP A 438 -3.97 -7.08 22.13
C ASP A 438 -3.63 -6.55 20.73
N ALA A 439 -3.99 -5.30 20.49
CA ALA A 439 -3.81 -4.66 19.21
C ALA A 439 -2.35 -4.75 18.75
N ALA A 440 -2.10 -5.39 17.70
CA ALA A 440 -1.08 -5.21 16.66
C ALA A 440 -0.76 -6.44 15.81
N ASP A 441 -0.83 -7.71 16.31
CA ASP A 441 -0.28 -8.82 15.52
C ASP A 441 -0.98 -10.19 15.68
N ASP A 442 -2.09 -10.32 16.42
CA ASP A 442 -2.68 -11.63 16.69
C ASP A 442 -3.90 -11.92 15.83
N LEU A 443 -3.74 -12.87 14.92
CA LEU A 443 -4.81 -13.63 14.29
C LEU A 443 -5.31 -14.69 15.28
N ILE A 444 -6.54 -14.59 15.70
CA ILE A 444 -7.23 -15.64 16.47
C ILE A 444 -8.13 -16.42 15.53
#